data_00f845c4922d34a50160d0b6aa8f215e
#
_entry.id   00f845c4922d34a50160d0b6aa8f215e
#
_cell.length_a   1.000
_cell.length_b   1.000
_cell.length_c   1.000
_cell.angle_alpha   90.00
_cell.angle_beta   90.00
_cell.angle_gamma   90.00
#
_symmetry.space_group_name_H-M   'P 1'
#
loop_
_entity.id
_entity.type
_entity.pdbx_description
1 polymer ?
#
loop_
_entity_poly.entity_id
_entity_poly.type
_entity_poly.pdbx_seq_one_letter_code
_entity_poly.pdbx_strand_id
1 'polypeptide(L)'
;MPKEAPVDWDDAKIKAANFNNKALNALFSAVTNEEFKKISSTETAKEAGTILQTTYEGTKAVKDLKFQRLTTSFEEIKIEEDESFNEFYAKLKDIMNSAFNLGETIPEPKIVRKVLRSLPKRCHAKITTIEESKDIDQIPLTKLVSNLQTYKLRLTRIGKTSKGKSMALKAKSSETDESSDDEDSKMKSYITSVVKF
;
A
#
# COMPACT_ATOMS: atom_id res chain seq x y z
N MET A 1 26.52 29.21 -30.65
CA MET A 1 26.15 30.63 -30.89
C MET A 1 24.70 30.76 -30.59
N PRO A 2 24.24 31.61 -29.66
CA PRO A 2 22.83 31.86 -29.45
C PRO A 2 22.26 32.49 -30.74
N LYS A 3 21.21 31.85 -31.29
CA LYS A 3 20.49 32.43 -32.42
C LYS A 3 19.79 33.69 -31.92
N GLU A 4 20.02 34.84 -32.55
CA GLU A 4 19.29 36.08 -32.30
C GLU A 4 17.79 35.83 -32.47
N ALA A 5 16.97 36.41 -31.58
CA ALA A 5 15.52 36.28 -31.65
C ALA A 5 15.01 36.89 -32.97
N PRO A 6 14.11 36.21 -33.72
CA PRO A 6 13.49 36.79 -34.89
C PRO A 6 12.78 38.10 -34.57
N VAL A 7 12.84 39.07 -35.49
CA VAL A 7 12.34 40.45 -35.32
C VAL A 7 10.84 40.53 -35.02
N ASP A 8 10.09 39.42 -35.18
CA ASP A 8 8.62 39.33 -34.99
C ASP A 8 8.17 38.67 -33.67
N TRP A 9 9.07 38.54 -32.69
CA TRP A 9 8.69 37.94 -31.39
C TRP A 9 8.14 38.98 -30.43
N ASP A 10 6.96 38.73 -29.88
CA ASP A 10 6.42 39.49 -28.77
C ASP A 10 7.16 39.15 -27.45
N ASP A 11 7.00 40.02 -26.45
CA ASP A 11 7.66 39.85 -25.14
C ASP A 11 7.33 38.50 -24.46
N ALA A 12 6.15 37.94 -24.70
CA ALA A 12 5.73 36.66 -24.14
C ALA A 12 6.52 35.50 -24.75
N LYS A 13 6.73 35.53 -26.08
CA LYS A 13 7.54 34.53 -26.78
C LYS A 13 9.01 34.60 -26.38
N ILE A 14 9.56 35.82 -26.24
CA ILE A 14 10.93 36.00 -25.75
C ILE A 14 11.11 35.45 -24.35
N LYS A 15 10.17 35.72 -23.44
CA LYS A 15 10.17 35.15 -22.07
C LYS A 15 10.09 33.62 -22.08
N ALA A 16 9.20 33.05 -22.89
CA ALA A 16 9.07 31.59 -23.03
C ALA A 16 10.34 30.94 -23.54
N ALA A 17 10.99 31.52 -24.57
CA ALA A 17 12.26 31.03 -25.08
C ALA A 17 13.37 31.10 -24.03
N ASN A 18 13.45 32.20 -23.28
CA ASN A 18 14.41 32.34 -22.18
C ASN A 18 14.21 31.29 -21.07
N PHE A 19 12.97 31.00 -20.68
CA PHE A 19 12.67 29.94 -19.74
C PHE A 19 13.05 28.57 -20.27
N ASN A 20 12.71 28.30 -21.53
CA ASN A 20 13.13 27.05 -22.21
C ASN A 20 14.64 26.85 -22.19
N ASN A 21 15.42 27.88 -22.60
CA ASN A 21 16.86 27.84 -22.62
C ASN A 21 17.48 27.62 -21.23
N LYS A 22 16.92 28.30 -20.19
CA LYS A 22 17.35 28.09 -18.81
C LYS A 22 17.08 26.65 -18.35
N ALA A 23 15.90 26.11 -18.68
CA ALA A 23 15.52 24.75 -18.32
C ALA A 23 16.40 23.71 -19.08
N LEU A 24 16.68 23.91 -20.38
CA LEU A 24 17.59 23.05 -21.14
C LEU A 24 19.01 23.06 -20.55
N ASN A 25 19.55 24.24 -20.24
CA ASN A 25 20.86 24.34 -19.62
C ASN A 25 20.93 23.64 -18.26
N ALA A 26 19.89 23.76 -17.46
CA ALA A 26 19.80 23.05 -16.17
C ALA A 26 19.78 21.53 -16.39
N LEU A 27 18.98 21.02 -17.32
CA LEU A 27 18.95 19.58 -17.67
C LEU A 27 20.33 19.12 -18.16
N PHE A 28 20.95 19.81 -19.11
CA PHE A 28 22.25 19.45 -19.65
C PHE A 28 23.36 19.42 -18.59
N SER A 29 23.28 20.29 -17.58
CA SER A 29 24.24 20.33 -16.48
C SER A 29 24.01 19.23 -15.44
N ALA A 30 22.81 18.67 -15.37
CA ALA A 30 22.43 17.71 -14.35
C ALA A 30 22.53 16.24 -14.78
N VAL A 31 22.67 15.98 -16.09
CA VAL A 31 22.69 14.63 -16.66
C VAL A 31 24.12 14.13 -16.93
N THR A 32 24.26 12.81 -17.02
CA THR A 32 25.52 12.17 -17.40
C THR A 32 25.83 12.39 -18.89
N ASN A 33 27.08 12.16 -19.31
CA ASN A 33 27.48 12.27 -20.73
C ASN A 33 26.68 11.35 -21.66
N GLU A 34 26.25 10.18 -21.18
CA GLU A 34 25.46 9.24 -21.97
C GLU A 34 24.03 9.74 -22.16
N GLU A 35 23.46 10.35 -21.14
CA GLU A 35 22.14 10.97 -21.19
C GLU A 35 22.14 12.22 -22.03
N PHE A 36 23.17 13.06 -21.88
CA PHE A 36 23.35 14.26 -22.69
C PHE A 36 23.33 13.95 -24.19
N LYS A 37 24.00 12.87 -24.63
CA LYS A 37 23.98 12.45 -26.03
C LYS A 37 22.60 12.19 -26.59
N LYS A 38 21.67 11.72 -25.74
CA LYS A 38 20.28 11.41 -26.13
C LYS A 38 19.43 12.67 -26.28
N ILE A 39 19.72 13.72 -25.51
CA ILE A 39 18.91 14.94 -25.47
C ILE A 39 19.58 16.16 -26.11
N SER A 40 20.85 16.05 -26.52
CA SER A 40 21.63 17.18 -27.06
C SER A 40 21.06 17.79 -28.34
N SER A 41 20.26 17.04 -29.08
CA SER A 41 19.62 17.52 -30.34
C SER A 41 18.22 18.11 -30.11
N THR A 42 17.72 18.13 -28.87
CA THR A 42 16.37 18.65 -28.58
C THR A 42 16.35 20.17 -28.53
N GLU A 43 15.26 20.78 -29.04
CA GLU A 43 15.07 22.23 -29.04
C GLU A 43 14.32 22.72 -27.79
N THR A 44 13.59 21.82 -27.12
CA THR A 44 12.78 22.19 -25.95
C THR A 44 13.12 21.36 -24.72
N ALA A 45 13.09 21.98 -23.55
CA ALA A 45 13.27 21.30 -22.28
C ALA A 45 12.18 20.24 -22.03
N LYS A 46 10.97 20.45 -22.56
CA LYS A 46 9.88 19.49 -22.50
C LYS A 46 10.22 18.22 -23.29
N GLU A 47 10.76 18.35 -24.48
CA GLU A 47 11.18 17.24 -25.33
C GLU A 47 12.33 16.47 -24.66
N ALA A 48 13.38 17.17 -24.20
CA ALA A 48 14.47 16.58 -23.46
C ALA A 48 13.97 15.81 -22.21
N GLY A 49 13.09 16.40 -21.43
CA GLY A 49 12.44 15.75 -20.29
C GLY A 49 11.65 14.50 -20.68
N THR A 50 10.91 14.54 -21.78
CA THR A 50 10.14 13.37 -22.29
C THR A 50 11.07 12.23 -22.72
N ILE A 51 12.20 12.54 -23.38
CA ILE A 51 13.18 11.53 -23.77
C ILE A 51 13.81 10.88 -22.54
N LEU A 52 14.22 11.67 -21.55
CA LEU A 52 14.77 11.16 -20.30
C LEU A 52 13.72 10.31 -19.56
N GLN A 53 12.49 10.80 -19.41
CA GLN A 53 11.41 10.09 -18.76
C GLN A 53 11.13 8.75 -19.46
N THR A 54 11.06 8.73 -20.78
CA THR A 54 10.84 7.51 -21.57
C THR A 54 12.01 6.53 -21.42
N THR A 55 13.23 7.04 -21.32
CA THR A 55 14.44 6.22 -21.16
C THR A 55 14.46 5.49 -19.82
N TYR A 56 14.05 6.15 -18.73
CA TYR A 56 14.12 5.57 -17.37
C TYR A 56 12.83 4.90 -16.93
N GLU A 57 11.68 5.48 -17.24
CA GLU A 57 10.39 4.95 -16.81
C GLU A 57 9.77 4.00 -17.84
N GLY A 58 10.23 4.08 -19.08
CA GLY A 58 9.66 3.35 -20.21
C GLY A 58 8.49 4.09 -20.89
N THR A 59 8.07 3.55 -22.01
CA THR A 59 6.89 4.04 -22.73
C THR A 59 5.61 3.82 -21.93
N LYS A 60 4.53 4.52 -22.28
CA LYS A 60 3.21 4.29 -21.69
C LYS A 60 2.82 2.81 -21.72
N ALA A 61 3.04 2.12 -22.84
CA ALA A 61 2.75 0.69 -22.96
C ALA A 61 3.52 -0.17 -21.95
N VAL A 62 4.79 0.16 -21.67
CA VAL A 62 5.60 -0.53 -20.67
C VAL A 62 5.08 -0.25 -19.26
N LYS A 63 4.68 0.98 -18.96
CA LYS A 63 4.05 1.33 -17.67
C LYS A 63 2.74 0.57 -17.47
N ASP A 64 1.88 0.54 -18.48
CA ASP A 64 0.60 -0.17 -18.45
C ASP A 64 0.82 -1.68 -18.20
N LEU A 65 1.81 -2.28 -18.87
CA LEU A 65 2.16 -3.69 -18.66
C LEU A 65 2.69 -3.96 -17.23
N LYS A 66 3.55 -3.08 -16.73
CA LYS A 66 4.03 -3.16 -15.34
C LYS A 66 2.88 -3.04 -14.34
N PHE A 67 1.95 -2.10 -14.56
CA PHE A 67 0.79 -1.93 -13.71
C PHE A 67 -0.16 -3.14 -13.76
N GLN A 68 -0.36 -3.74 -14.94
CA GLN A 68 -1.14 -4.97 -15.07
C GLN A 68 -0.52 -6.12 -14.28
N ARG A 69 0.81 -6.30 -14.31
CA ARG A 69 1.51 -7.28 -13.47
C ARG A 69 1.33 -7.01 -11.98
N LEU A 70 1.42 -5.75 -11.54
CA LEU A 70 1.17 -5.37 -10.15
C LEU A 70 -0.28 -5.67 -9.73
N THR A 71 -1.24 -5.42 -10.61
CA THR A 71 -2.65 -5.76 -10.36
C THR A 71 -2.82 -7.27 -10.20
N THR A 72 -2.20 -8.09 -11.04
CA THR A 72 -2.21 -9.55 -10.90
C THR A 72 -1.58 -9.97 -9.57
N SER A 73 -0.40 -9.44 -9.23
CA SER A 73 0.25 -9.72 -7.94
C SER A 73 -0.62 -9.29 -6.75
N PHE A 74 -1.32 -8.16 -6.86
CA PHE A 74 -2.28 -7.71 -5.86
C PHE A 74 -3.47 -8.66 -5.72
N GLU A 75 -3.99 -9.21 -6.80
CA GLU A 75 -5.12 -10.17 -6.75
C GLU A 75 -4.68 -11.54 -6.21
N GLU A 76 -3.44 -11.96 -6.44
CA GLU A 76 -2.89 -13.25 -6.01
C GLU A 76 -2.39 -13.25 -4.58
N ILE A 77 -1.89 -12.10 -4.06
CA ILE A 77 -1.29 -12.04 -2.73
C ILE A 77 -2.25 -12.54 -1.64
N LYS A 78 -1.79 -13.46 -0.82
CA LYS A 78 -2.48 -14.04 0.35
C LYS A 78 -1.49 -14.21 1.49
N ILE A 79 -2.01 -14.35 2.70
CA ILE A 79 -1.19 -14.68 3.86
C ILE A 79 -0.89 -16.18 3.81
N GLU A 80 0.38 -16.54 3.77
CA GLU A 80 0.89 -17.91 3.88
C GLU A 80 0.68 -18.46 5.31
N GLU A 81 0.70 -19.80 5.48
CA GLU A 81 0.43 -20.42 6.79
C GLU A 81 1.43 -19.99 7.87
N ASP A 82 2.70 -19.89 7.50
CA ASP A 82 3.80 -19.50 8.41
C ASP A 82 4.09 -17.98 8.39
N GLU A 83 3.43 -17.25 7.51
CA GLU A 83 3.67 -15.83 7.33
C GLU A 83 3.01 -14.98 8.41
N SER A 84 3.75 -13.99 8.90
CA SER A 84 3.18 -13.00 9.79
C SER A 84 2.34 -11.97 9.04
N PHE A 85 1.31 -11.42 9.71
CA PHE A 85 0.53 -10.30 9.15
C PHE A 85 1.40 -9.11 8.74
N ASN A 86 2.48 -8.84 9.47
CA ASN A 86 3.38 -7.71 9.17
C ASN A 86 4.17 -7.95 7.87
N GLU A 87 4.64 -9.18 7.63
CA GLU A 87 5.33 -9.57 6.39
C GLU A 87 4.39 -9.48 5.20
N PHE A 88 3.18 -10.03 5.33
CA PHE A 88 2.14 -9.87 4.32
C PHE A 88 1.84 -8.39 4.02
N TYR A 89 1.65 -7.57 5.06
CA TYR A 89 1.35 -6.15 4.91
C TYR A 89 2.50 -5.38 4.27
N ALA A 90 3.76 -5.77 4.55
CA ALA A 90 4.92 -5.20 3.88
C ALA A 90 4.90 -5.50 2.37
N LYS A 91 4.67 -6.76 1.97
CA LYS A 91 4.51 -7.13 0.54
C LYS A 91 3.38 -6.35 -0.13
N LEU A 92 2.24 -6.22 0.55
CA LEU A 92 1.09 -5.46 0.04
C LEU A 92 1.44 -3.98 -0.15
N LYS A 93 2.16 -3.39 0.81
CA LYS A 93 2.63 -2.01 0.74
C LYS A 93 3.63 -1.79 -0.40
N ASP A 94 4.50 -2.75 -0.68
CA ASP A 94 5.44 -2.68 -1.80
C ASP A 94 4.70 -2.67 -3.14
N ILE A 95 3.64 -3.46 -3.29
CA ILE A 95 2.77 -3.43 -4.49
C ILE A 95 2.10 -2.06 -4.62
N MET A 96 1.55 -1.50 -3.53
CA MET A 96 0.91 -0.18 -3.53
C MET A 96 1.89 0.93 -3.91
N ASN A 97 3.09 0.93 -3.33
CA ASN A 97 4.15 1.90 -3.62
C ASN A 97 4.62 1.79 -5.07
N SER A 98 4.74 0.55 -5.58
CA SER A 98 5.13 0.31 -6.97
C SER A 98 4.07 0.81 -7.96
N ALA A 99 2.78 0.64 -7.65
CA ALA A 99 1.68 1.19 -8.44
C ALA A 99 1.71 2.73 -8.42
N PHE A 100 1.89 3.33 -7.24
CA PHE A 100 1.99 4.77 -7.08
C PHE A 100 3.16 5.37 -7.90
N ASN A 101 4.32 4.71 -7.92
CA ASN A 101 5.48 5.12 -8.71
C ASN A 101 5.23 5.07 -10.23
N LEU A 102 4.28 4.26 -10.69
CA LEU A 102 3.83 4.23 -12.08
C LEU A 102 2.77 5.32 -12.40
N GLY A 103 2.36 6.09 -11.40
CA GLY A 103 1.30 7.10 -11.50
C GLY A 103 -0.11 6.56 -11.30
N GLU A 104 -0.23 5.32 -10.81
CA GLU A 104 -1.50 4.63 -10.58
C GLU A 104 -1.75 4.44 -9.08
N THR A 105 -3.01 4.51 -8.66
CA THR A 105 -3.37 4.37 -7.24
C THR A 105 -4.40 3.26 -7.07
N ILE A 106 -4.13 2.31 -6.18
CA ILE A 106 -5.11 1.30 -5.79
C ILE A 106 -6.04 1.92 -4.74
N PRO A 107 -7.37 1.96 -4.96
CA PRO A 107 -8.31 2.56 -4.02
C PRO A 107 -8.26 1.88 -2.63
N GLU A 108 -8.29 2.68 -1.57
CA GLU A 108 -8.22 2.19 -0.18
C GLU A 108 -9.28 1.13 0.15
N PRO A 109 -10.56 1.28 -0.26
CA PRO A 109 -11.56 0.24 -0.07
C PRO A 109 -11.19 -1.11 -0.70
N LYS A 110 -10.55 -1.10 -1.89
CA LYS A 110 -10.08 -2.32 -2.55
C LYS A 110 -8.99 -3.00 -1.74
N ILE A 111 -8.09 -2.22 -1.14
CA ILE A 111 -7.01 -2.70 -0.28
C ILE A 111 -7.59 -3.31 1.01
N VAL A 112 -8.54 -2.62 1.66
CA VAL A 112 -9.22 -3.10 2.86
C VAL A 112 -9.89 -4.45 2.62
N ARG A 113 -10.68 -4.59 1.53
CA ARG A 113 -11.31 -5.86 1.15
C ARG A 113 -10.29 -6.95 0.87
N LYS A 114 -9.16 -6.61 0.24
CA LYS A 114 -8.08 -7.57 -0.02
C LYS A 114 -7.45 -8.07 1.26
N VAL A 115 -7.14 -7.19 2.20
CA VAL A 115 -6.61 -7.56 3.52
C VAL A 115 -7.55 -8.51 4.23
N LEU A 116 -8.85 -8.20 4.32
CA LEU A 116 -9.85 -9.05 4.99
C LEU A 116 -9.94 -10.45 4.36
N ARG A 117 -9.99 -10.54 3.03
CA ARG A 117 -10.04 -11.81 2.30
C ARG A 117 -8.76 -12.63 2.38
N SER A 118 -7.63 -12.00 2.66
CA SER A 118 -6.33 -12.66 2.78
C SER A 118 -6.07 -13.25 4.17
N LEU A 119 -6.90 -12.90 5.16
CA LEU A 119 -6.73 -13.38 6.54
C LEU A 119 -7.01 -14.89 6.65
N PRO A 120 -6.24 -15.62 7.47
CA PRO A 120 -6.44 -17.06 7.67
C PRO A 120 -7.76 -17.35 8.40
N LYS A 121 -8.27 -18.59 8.26
CA LYS A 121 -9.56 -19.03 8.83
C LYS A 121 -9.71 -18.76 10.34
N ARG A 122 -8.61 -18.82 11.09
CA ARG A 122 -8.58 -18.47 12.54
C ARG A 122 -9.02 -17.04 12.86
N CYS A 123 -9.01 -16.14 11.86
CA CYS A 123 -9.47 -14.76 12.00
C CYS A 123 -10.92 -14.56 11.56
N HIS A 124 -11.63 -15.62 11.16
CA HIS A 124 -12.97 -15.53 10.56
C HIS A 124 -13.97 -14.78 11.45
N ALA A 125 -14.05 -15.13 12.75
CA ALA A 125 -14.94 -14.45 13.71
C ALA A 125 -14.67 -12.92 13.76
N LYS A 126 -13.40 -12.51 13.69
CA LYS A 126 -13.04 -11.09 13.67
C LYS A 126 -13.42 -10.41 12.35
N ILE A 127 -13.26 -11.12 11.22
CA ILE A 127 -13.67 -10.62 9.90
C ILE A 127 -15.17 -10.37 9.90
N THR A 128 -15.97 -11.36 10.27
CA THR A 128 -17.44 -11.24 10.36
C THR A 128 -17.87 -10.06 11.24
N THR A 129 -17.26 -9.90 12.41
CA THR A 129 -17.56 -8.76 13.29
C THR A 129 -17.25 -7.41 12.61
N ILE A 130 -16.18 -7.31 11.83
CA ILE A 130 -15.84 -6.09 11.09
C ILE A 130 -16.84 -5.83 9.97
N GLU A 131 -17.20 -6.88 9.22
CA GLU A 131 -18.14 -6.81 8.11
C GLU A 131 -19.57 -6.45 8.56
N GLU A 132 -20.00 -6.96 9.71
CA GLU A 132 -21.32 -6.65 10.30
C GLU A 132 -21.38 -5.25 10.95
N SER A 133 -20.26 -4.74 11.45
CA SER A 133 -20.26 -3.52 12.27
C SER A 133 -20.18 -2.22 11.47
N LYS A 134 -19.68 -2.24 10.23
CA LYS A 134 -19.44 -1.03 9.43
C LYS A 134 -19.48 -1.32 7.93
N ASP A 135 -19.79 -0.28 7.18
CA ASP A 135 -19.53 -0.24 5.75
C ASP A 135 -17.99 -0.36 5.54
N ILE A 136 -17.57 -1.46 4.94
CA ILE A 136 -16.17 -1.79 4.67
C ILE A 136 -15.46 -0.67 3.92
N ASP A 137 -16.20 0.04 3.07
CA ASP A 137 -15.68 1.10 2.22
C ASP A 137 -15.31 2.37 3.00
N GLN A 138 -15.76 2.49 4.25
CA GLN A 138 -15.44 3.62 5.12
C GLN A 138 -14.40 3.28 6.20
N ILE A 139 -13.84 2.07 6.19
CA ILE A 139 -12.83 1.68 7.17
C ILE A 139 -11.46 2.19 6.71
N PRO A 140 -10.80 3.10 7.46
CA PRO A 140 -9.42 3.49 7.15
C PRO A 140 -8.48 2.28 7.27
N LEU A 141 -7.62 2.09 6.27
CA LEU A 141 -6.66 0.99 6.23
C LEU A 141 -5.77 0.97 7.48
N THR A 142 -5.33 2.12 7.95
CA THR A 142 -4.51 2.26 9.16
C THR A 142 -5.22 1.73 10.40
N LYS A 143 -6.51 1.99 10.53
CA LYS A 143 -7.34 1.49 11.63
C LYS A 143 -7.54 -0.02 11.55
N LEU A 144 -7.77 -0.55 10.35
CA LEU A 144 -7.87 -2.00 10.13
C LEU A 144 -6.57 -2.70 10.52
N VAL A 145 -5.43 -2.22 10.03
CA VAL A 145 -4.09 -2.79 10.32
C VAL A 145 -3.81 -2.80 11.82
N SER A 146 -4.04 -1.68 12.52
CA SER A 146 -3.85 -1.58 13.97
C SER A 146 -4.73 -2.57 14.75
N ASN A 147 -5.99 -2.73 14.34
CA ASN A 147 -6.90 -3.69 14.94
C ASN A 147 -6.44 -5.14 14.76
N LEU A 148 -5.96 -5.48 13.56
CA LEU A 148 -5.49 -6.83 13.25
C LEU A 148 -4.19 -7.17 13.98
N GLN A 149 -3.27 -6.22 14.10
CA GLN A 149 -2.04 -6.38 14.87
C GLN A 149 -2.34 -6.64 16.36
N THR A 150 -3.26 -5.87 16.93
CA THR A 150 -3.70 -6.04 18.33
C THR A 150 -4.38 -7.40 18.54
N TYR A 151 -5.22 -7.83 17.61
CA TYR A 151 -5.90 -9.12 17.68
C TYR A 151 -4.90 -10.29 17.63
N LYS A 152 -3.88 -10.24 16.79
CA LYS A 152 -2.81 -11.24 16.74
C LYS A 152 -2.09 -11.38 18.09
N LEU A 153 -1.75 -10.26 18.73
CA LEU A 153 -1.10 -10.27 20.04
C LEU A 153 -1.97 -10.96 21.11
N ARG A 154 -3.30 -10.78 21.07
CA ARG A 154 -4.24 -11.47 21.98
C ARG A 154 -4.29 -12.97 21.71
N LEU A 155 -4.39 -13.41 20.47
CA LEU A 155 -4.41 -14.83 20.13
C LEU A 155 -3.13 -15.55 20.60
N THR A 156 -1.98 -14.91 20.46
CA THR A 156 -0.69 -15.47 20.91
C THR A 156 -0.61 -15.62 22.42
N ARG A 157 -1.27 -14.72 23.19
CA ARG A 157 -1.34 -14.81 24.67
C ARG A 157 -2.27 -15.94 25.10
N ILE A 158 -3.45 -16.06 24.49
CA ILE A 158 -4.43 -17.11 24.81
C ILE A 158 -3.83 -18.51 24.52
N GLY A 159 -3.12 -18.68 23.39
CA GLY A 159 -2.46 -19.94 23.05
C GLY A 159 -1.34 -20.34 24.01
N LYS A 160 -0.68 -19.39 24.67
CA LYS A 160 0.33 -19.66 25.71
C LYS A 160 -0.30 -20.01 27.05
N THR A 161 -1.43 -19.41 27.42
CA THR A 161 -2.15 -19.70 28.67
C THR A 161 -2.89 -21.04 28.62
N SER A 162 -3.40 -21.45 27.45
CA SER A 162 -4.08 -22.75 27.32
C SER A 162 -3.09 -23.93 27.40
N LYS A 163 -1.86 -23.81 26.91
CA LYS A 163 -0.81 -24.84 27.09
C LYS A 163 -0.37 -25.01 28.55
N GLY A 164 -0.44 -23.94 29.37
CA GLY A 164 -0.13 -24.02 30.79
C GLY A 164 -1.24 -24.63 31.65
N LYS A 165 -2.51 -24.48 31.26
CA LYS A 165 -3.66 -25.02 31.98
C LYS A 165 -3.93 -26.50 31.72
N SER A 166 -3.54 -27.05 30.57
CA SER A 166 -3.77 -28.47 30.28
C SER A 166 -2.85 -29.42 31.07
N MET A 167 -1.77 -28.93 31.67
CA MET A 167 -0.91 -29.71 32.56
C MET A 167 -1.37 -29.71 34.01
N ALA A 168 -2.23 -28.77 34.45
CA ALA A 168 -2.71 -28.64 35.83
C ALA A 168 -4.05 -29.37 36.09
N LEU A 169 -4.77 -29.80 35.04
CA LEU A 169 -6.12 -30.39 35.17
C LEU A 169 -6.16 -31.93 35.11
N LYS A 170 -5.01 -32.60 35.23
CA LYS A 170 -4.98 -34.08 35.28
C LYS A 170 -5.05 -34.64 36.70
N ALA A 171 -5.36 -33.82 37.70
CA ALA A 171 -5.54 -34.23 39.08
C ALA A 171 -6.71 -33.50 39.75
N LYS A 172 -7.94 -33.82 39.35
CA LYS A 172 -9.13 -33.82 40.19
C LYS A 172 -10.36 -34.12 39.34
N SER A 173 -10.79 -35.33 39.32
CA SER A 173 -12.16 -35.71 39.01
C SER A 173 -13.00 -35.50 40.28
N SER A 174 -13.94 -34.58 40.24
CA SER A 174 -15.27 -34.65 40.86
C SER A 174 -15.98 -33.29 40.79
N GLU A 175 -17.13 -33.30 40.10
CA GLU A 175 -18.34 -32.49 40.29
C GLU A 175 -18.20 -30.97 40.36
N THR A 176 -18.71 -30.26 39.36
CA THR A 176 -19.96 -29.55 39.30
C THR A 176 -20.02 -28.64 38.07
N ASP A 177 -21.22 -28.60 37.50
CA ASP A 177 -21.69 -27.75 36.40
C ASP A 177 -21.57 -26.26 36.70
N GLU A 178 -21.75 -25.52 35.57
CA GLU A 178 -22.04 -24.08 35.44
C GLU A 178 -20.85 -23.10 35.34
N SER A 179 -20.76 -22.55 34.14
CA SER A 179 -20.69 -21.14 33.70
C SER A 179 -19.69 -20.93 32.57
N SER A 180 -20.15 -21.14 31.36
CA SER A 180 -19.40 -20.75 30.12
C SER A 180 -19.95 -19.50 29.42
N ASP A 181 -20.98 -18.82 29.99
CA ASP A 181 -21.66 -17.71 29.30
C ASP A 181 -21.10 -16.31 29.60
N ASP A 182 -20.22 -16.16 30.57
CA ASP A 182 -19.80 -14.83 31.08
C ASP A 182 -18.59 -14.22 30.29
N GLU A 183 -17.77 -15.01 29.61
CA GLU A 183 -16.64 -14.49 28.86
C GLU A 183 -17.03 -13.94 27.48
N ASP A 184 -18.03 -14.52 26.86
CA ASP A 184 -18.53 -14.07 25.55
C ASP A 184 -19.29 -12.73 25.65
N SER A 185 -19.99 -12.49 26.75
CA SER A 185 -20.65 -11.23 27.08
C SER A 185 -19.66 -10.10 27.33
N LYS A 186 -18.56 -10.36 28.02
CA LYS A 186 -17.47 -9.38 28.23
C LYS A 186 -16.74 -9.06 26.96
N MET A 187 -16.55 -10.03 26.07
CA MET A 187 -15.89 -9.81 24.79
C MET A 187 -16.75 -8.93 23.86
N LYS A 188 -18.07 -9.12 23.82
CA LYS A 188 -19.02 -8.27 23.08
C LYS A 188 -19.05 -6.83 23.62
N SER A 189 -19.00 -6.63 24.92
CA SER A 189 -18.96 -5.31 25.57
C SER A 189 -17.69 -4.54 25.21
N TYR A 190 -16.52 -5.17 25.21
CA TYR A 190 -15.25 -4.53 24.82
C TYR A 190 -15.19 -4.17 23.33
N ILE A 191 -15.78 -4.98 22.46
CA ILE A 191 -15.85 -4.70 21.02
C ILE A 191 -16.71 -3.45 20.76
N THR A 192 -17.83 -3.30 21.49
CA THR A 192 -18.73 -2.16 21.35
C THR A 192 -18.08 -0.85 21.83
N SER A 193 -17.25 -0.88 22.88
CA SER A 193 -16.59 0.31 23.41
C SER A 193 -15.43 0.83 22.53
N VAL A 194 -14.75 -0.05 21.80
CA VAL A 194 -13.62 0.32 20.90
C VAL A 194 -14.11 0.82 19.52
N VAL A 195 -15.38 0.56 19.20
CA VAL A 195 -15.99 0.95 17.92
C VAL A 195 -16.70 2.31 17.99
N LYS A 196 -16.84 2.91 19.18
CA LYS A 196 -17.60 4.18 19.41
C LYS A 196 -16.75 5.46 19.36
N PHE A 197 -15.49 5.41 18.88
CA PHE A 197 -14.69 6.63 18.64
C PHE A 197 -14.07 6.60 17.24
#